data_1de760384b7213ab5ad2353683d449a9
#
_entry.id   1de760384b7213ab5ad2353683d449a9
#
_cell.length_a   1.000
_cell.length_b   1.000
_cell.length_c   1.000
_cell.angle_alpha   90.00
_cell.angle_beta   90.00
_cell.angle_gamma   90.00
#
_symmetry.space_group_name_H-M   'P 1'
#
loop_
_entity.id
_entity.type
_entity.pdbx_description
1 polymer ?
#
loop_
_entity_poly.entity_id
_entity_poly.type
_entity_poly.pdbx_seq_one_letter_code
_entity_poly.pdbx_strand_id
1 'polypeptide(L)'
;MSKEPLLQIKNVETFYGKIQALRGVSLDVHEGEIVTLIGANGAGKSTLMMTICGNPRAATGEIIYNGTDISKMPTHEIMRLGIAQSPEGRRIFPRMSVYENLIMGAGVTDQTHIEEDFEKVFTLFPRLKERRDQRGGTLSGGEQQMLAIGRALMARPKLLLLDEPSLGLAPLVVKQIFDAIKELNKTEGLTIFLVEQNAYHALKLADKGHVVVNGSITMSGTGTELLAKEEVRAAYLEGGAH
;
A
#
# COMPACT_ATOMS: atom_id res chain seq x y z
N MET A 1 11.56 7.70 -24.99
CA MET A 1 11.23 6.29 -24.74
C MET A 1 10.54 6.24 -23.39
N SER A 2 9.29 5.81 -23.31
CA SER A 2 8.59 5.61 -22.03
C SER A 2 9.35 4.54 -21.25
N LYS A 3 9.75 4.86 -20.02
CA LYS A 3 10.39 3.88 -19.12
C LYS A 3 9.41 2.73 -18.88
N GLU A 4 9.86 1.50 -18.93
CA GLU A 4 9.01 0.33 -18.64
C GLU A 4 8.43 0.45 -17.21
N PRO A 5 7.19 0.03 -16.98
CA PRO A 5 6.60 0.09 -15.65
C PRO A 5 7.36 -0.82 -14.67
N LEU A 6 7.49 -0.38 -13.41
CA LEU A 6 8.04 -1.22 -12.34
C LEU A 6 7.11 -2.39 -12.01
N LEU A 7 5.79 -2.13 -11.94
CA LEU A 7 4.75 -3.16 -11.80
C LEU A 7 3.76 -3.03 -12.95
N GLN A 8 3.50 -4.13 -13.63
CA GLN A 8 2.50 -4.22 -14.69
C GLN A 8 1.53 -5.36 -14.39
N ILE A 9 0.26 -5.05 -14.35
CA ILE A 9 -0.85 -5.99 -14.14
C ILE A 9 -1.61 -6.08 -15.46
N LYS A 10 -1.77 -7.29 -16.01
CA LYS A 10 -2.38 -7.54 -17.31
C LYS A 10 -3.52 -8.54 -17.20
N ASN A 11 -4.74 -8.08 -17.38
CA ASN A 11 -5.96 -8.91 -17.42
C ASN A 11 -6.08 -9.91 -16.27
N VAL A 12 -5.71 -9.48 -15.04
CA VAL A 12 -5.67 -10.35 -13.88
C VAL A 12 -7.07 -10.65 -13.39
N GLU A 13 -7.36 -11.94 -13.24
CA GLU A 13 -8.55 -12.46 -12.59
C GLU A 13 -8.16 -13.23 -11.33
N THR A 14 -8.97 -13.07 -10.28
CA THR A 14 -8.72 -13.73 -8.99
C THR A 14 -10.03 -14.22 -8.40
N PHE A 15 -9.99 -15.40 -7.80
CA PHE A 15 -11.14 -16.06 -7.24
C PHE A 15 -10.93 -16.48 -5.77
N TYR A 16 -11.99 -16.41 -4.98
CA TYR A 16 -12.14 -17.07 -3.70
C TYR A 16 -13.15 -18.20 -3.86
N GLY A 17 -12.66 -19.42 -4.06
CA GLY A 17 -13.49 -20.56 -4.45
C GLY A 17 -14.20 -20.28 -5.79
N LYS A 18 -15.54 -20.16 -5.76
CA LYS A 18 -16.35 -19.85 -6.96
C LYS A 18 -16.63 -18.35 -7.14
N ILE A 19 -16.22 -17.51 -6.19
CA ILE A 19 -16.48 -16.06 -6.23
C ILE A 19 -15.34 -15.37 -6.96
N GLN A 20 -15.65 -14.77 -8.11
CA GLN A 20 -14.70 -13.96 -8.84
C GLN A 20 -14.58 -12.56 -8.20
N ALA A 21 -13.42 -12.28 -7.62
CA ALA A 21 -13.14 -11.03 -6.92
C ALA A 21 -12.47 -9.97 -7.83
N LEU A 22 -11.63 -10.41 -8.78
CA LEU A 22 -11.03 -9.55 -9.81
C LEU A 22 -11.42 -10.04 -11.20
N ARG A 23 -11.73 -9.10 -12.09
CA ARG A 23 -12.34 -9.36 -13.41
C ARG A 23 -11.55 -8.68 -14.52
N GLY A 24 -10.38 -9.24 -14.86
CA GLY A 24 -9.55 -8.71 -15.94
C GLY A 24 -8.91 -7.36 -15.60
N VAL A 25 -8.41 -7.19 -14.38
CA VAL A 25 -7.77 -5.95 -13.93
C VAL A 25 -6.46 -5.72 -14.68
N SER A 26 -6.30 -4.51 -15.24
CA SER A 26 -5.06 -4.08 -15.90
C SER A 26 -4.68 -2.68 -15.43
N LEU A 27 -3.45 -2.51 -14.99
CA LEU A 27 -2.86 -1.21 -14.61
C LEU A 27 -1.32 -1.30 -14.60
N ASP A 28 -0.68 -0.15 -14.70
CA ASP A 28 0.75 0.01 -14.63
C ASP A 28 1.14 0.99 -13.50
N VAL A 29 2.25 0.68 -12.83
CA VAL A 29 2.89 1.54 -11.83
C VAL A 29 4.34 1.77 -12.26
N HIS A 30 4.73 3.02 -12.51
CA HIS A 30 6.11 3.35 -12.86
C HIS A 30 6.96 3.66 -11.63
N GLU A 31 8.27 3.53 -11.78
CA GLU A 31 9.21 3.81 -10.70
C GLU A 31 9.10 5.26 -10.22
N GLY A 32 8.98 5.45 -8.91
CA GLY A 32 8.82 6.76 -8.28
C GLY A 32 7.40 7.34 -8.32
N GLU A 33 6.42 6.65 -8.93
CA GLU A 33 5.02 7.09 -8.92
C GLU A 33 4.30 6.71 -7.61
N ILE A 34 3.35 7.55 -7.23
CA ILE A 34 2.28 7.19 -6.28
C ILE A 34 1.03 6.87 -7.12
N VAL A 35 0.66 5.60 -7.16
CA VAL A 35 -0.57 5.15 -7.81
C VAL A 35 -1.61 4.78 -6.77
N THR A 36 -2.85 5.20 -6.95
CA THR A 36 -3.94 4.84 -6.03
C THR A 36 -5.05 4.06 -6.71
N LEU A 37 -5.63 3.11 -5.96
CA LEU A 37 -6.83 2.39 -6.32
C LEU A 37 -7.93 2.73 -5.32
N ILE A 38 -8.99 3.39 -5.77
CA ILE A 38 -10.14 3.75 -4.96
C ILE A 38 -11.37 2.93 -5.33
N GLY A 39 -12.26 2.73 -4.38
CA GLY A 39 -13.49 1.97 -4.60
C GLY A 39 -14.20 1.67 -3.28
N ALA A 40 -15.45 1.25 -3.35
CA ALA A 40 -16.23 0.84 -2.19
C ALA A 40 -15.67 -0.42 -1.51
N ASN A 41 -16.13 -0.71 -0.27
CA ASN A 41 -15.79 -1.96 0.39
C ASN A 41 -16.30 -3.15 -0.41
N GLY A 42 -15.46 -4.18 -0.53
CA GLY A 42 -15.76 -5.35 -1.36
C GLY A 42 -15.55 -5.17 -2.86
N ALA A 43 -15.09 -4.00 -3.33
CA ALA A 43 -14.84 -3.77 -4.77
C ALA A 43 -13.65 -4.56 -5.34
N GLY A 44 -12.83 -5.20 -4.51
CA GLY A 44 -11.67 -5.98 -4.95
C GLY A 44 -10.30 -5.33 -4.66
N LYS A 45 -10.27 -4.18 -3.98
CA LYS A 45 -9.04 -3.41 -3.68
C LYS A 45 -7.98 -4.25 -2.95
N SER A 46 -8.28 -4.71 -1.74
CA SER A 46 -7.37 -5.53 -0.93
C SER A 46 -7.07 -6.87 -1.60
N THR A 47 -8.02 -7.41 -2.38
CA THR A 47 -7.79 -8.61 -3.19
C THR A 47 -6.68 -8.38 -4.21
N LEU A 48 -6.66 -7.24 -4.90
CA LEU A 48 -5.58 -6.92 -5.85
C LEU A 48 -4.23 -6.83 -5.14
N MET A 49 -4.15 -6.12 -4.00
CA MET A 49 -2.93 -6.05 -3.18
C MET A 49 -2.42 -7.44 -2.79
N MET A 50 -3.33 -8.29 -2.29
CA MET A 50 -3.01 -9.66 -1.89
C MET A 50 -2.59 -10.52 -3.09
N THR A 51 -3.22 -10.32 -4.26
CA THR A 51 -2.88 -11.05 -5.48
C THR A 51 -1.48 -10.68 -5.98
N ILE A 52 -1.08 -9.40 -5.90
CA ILE A 52 0.31 -8.96 -6.16
C ILE A 52 1.29 -9.68 -5.23
N CYS A 53 0.92 -9.87 -3.97
CA CYS A 53 1.72 -10.61 -2.98
C CYS A 53 1.63 -12.15 -3.13
N GLY A 54 0.90 -12.67 -4.13
CA GLY A 54 0.80 -14.10 -4.43
C GLY A 54 -0.15 -14.90 -3.54
N ASN A 55 -1.05 -14.25 -2.79
CA ASN A 55 -2.04 -14.93 -1.93
C ASN A 55 -3.36 -14.13 -1.80
N PRO A 56 -4.43 -14.50 -2.53
CA PRO A 56 -4.49 -15.58 -3.51
C PRO A 56 -3.67 -15.27 -4.78
N ARG A 57 -3.25 -16.30 -5.49
CA ARG A 57 -2.59 -16.14 -6.79
C ARG A 57 -3.59 -15.75 -7.86
N ALA A 58 -3.10 -15.05 -8.88
CA ALA A 58 -3.87 -14.81 -10.09
C ALA A 58 -4.28 -16.14 -10.74
N ALA A 59 -5.57 -16.28 -11.05
CA ALA A 59 -6.09 -17.44 -11.78
C ALA A 59 -5.74 -17.34 -13.27
N THR A 60 -5.88 -16.15 -13.85
CA THR A 60 -5.50 -15.80 -15.22
C THR A 60 -4.83 -14.43 -15.24
N GLY A 61 -4.25 -14.07 -16.36
CA GLY A 61 -3.50 -12.84 -16.54
C GLY A 61 -2.07 -12.93 -16.04
N GLU A 62 -1.35 -11.81 -16.09
CA GLU A 62 0.06 -11.70 -15.75
C GLU A 62 0.30 -10.55 -14.76
N ILE A 63 1.20 -10.76 -13.82
CA ILE A 63 1.74 -9.72 -12.93
C ILE A 63 3.24 -9.70 -13.15
N ILE A 64 3.73 -8.63 -13.76
CA ILE A 64 5.15 -8.46 -14.08
C ILE A 64 5.72 -7.39 -13.16
N TYR A 65 6.76 -7.73 -12.41
CA TYR A 65 7.47 -6.81 -11.53
C TYR A 65 8.94 -6.73 -11.94
N ASN A 66 9.39 -5.52 -12.27
CA ASN A 66 10.75 -5.26 -12.75
C ASN A 66 11.18 -6.26 -13.86
N GLY A 67 10.30 -6.48 -14.85
CA GLY A 67 10.52 -7.41 -15.96
C GLY A 67 10.37 -8.90 -15.64
N THR A 68 10.09 -9.27 -14.37
CA THR A 68 9.93 -10.67 -13.94
C THR A 68 8.45 -10.99 -13.73
N ASP A 69 7.95 -12.09 -14.31
CA ASP A 69 6.60 -12.58 -14.02
C ASP A 69 6.54 -13.20 -12.63
N ILE A 70 5.75 -12.57 -11.75
CA ILE A 70 5.54 -12.99 -10.36
C ILE A 70 4.17 -13.65 -10.13
N SER A 71 3.35 -13.83 -11.16
CA SER A 71 1.96 -14.30 -11.06
C SER A 71 1.80 -15.61 -10.29
N LYS A 72 2.81 -16.48 -10.36
CA LYS A 72 2.80 -17.81 -9.70
C LYS A 72 3.89 -17.98 -8.67
N MET A 73 4.66 -16.92 -8.41
CA MET A 73 5.75 -16.92 -7.46
C MET A 73 5.21 -17.01 -6.02
N PRO A 74 5.86 -17.71 -5.09
CA PRO A 74 5.46 -17.72 -3.69
C PRO A 74 5.73 -16.36 -3.01
N THR A 75 4.89 -15.98 -2.06
CA THR A 75 4.95 -14.66 -1.39
C THR A 75 6.34 -14.30 -0.87
N HIS A 76 7.06 -15.24 -0.24
CA HIS A 76 8.38 -14.95 0.34
C HIS A 76 9.44 -14.64 -0.74
N GLU A 77 9.31 -15.16 -1.94
CA GLU A 77 10.18 -14.81 -3.07
C GLU A 77 9.81 -13.42 -3.63
N ILE A 78 8.51 -13.14 -3.77
CA ILE A 78 8.01 -11.82 -4.18
C ILE A 78 8.54 -10.73 -3.25
N MET A 79 8.48 -10.95 -1.93
CA MET A 79 8.99 -9.98 -0.95
C MET A 79 10.50 -9.73 -1.10
N ARG A 80 11.29 -10.76 -1.43
CA ARG A 80 12.73 -10.62 -1.68
C ARG A 80 13.08 -9.81 -2.93
N LEU A 81 12.15 -9.64 -3.86
CA LEU A 81 12.33 -8.78 -5.02
C LEU A 81 12.23 -7.28 -4.68
N GLY A 82 11.85 -6.93 -3.44
CA GLY A 82 11.70 -5.56 -2.97
C GLY A 82 10.26 -5.04 -3.00
N ILE A 83 9.27 -5.92 -2.88
CA ILE A 83 7.89 -5.54 -2.61
C ILE A 83 7.65 -5.70 -1.10
N ALA A 84 7.10 -4.67 -0.43
CA ALA A 84 6.63 -4.79 0.94
C ALA A 84 5.19 -4.30 1.06
N GLN A 85 4.44 -4.87 1.99
CA GLN A 85 3.04 -4.54 2.21
C GLN A 85 2.79 -4.14 3.67
N SER A 86 2.07 -3.03 3.87
CA SER A 86 1.36 -2.73 5.10
C SER A 86 -0.12 -3.09 4.88
N PRO A 87 -0.59 -4.24 5.36
CA PRO A 87 -1.94 -4.74 5.09
C PRO A 87 -2.99 -4.00 5.94
N GLU A 88 -4.24 -4.09 5.52
CA GLU A 88 -5.40 -3.64 6.29
C GLU A 88 -5.41 -4.24 7.71
N GLY A 89 -5.87 -3.45 8.69
CA GLY A 89 -5.96 -3.87 10.09
C GLY A 89 -4.61 -3.90 10.81
N ARG A 90 -3.60 -3.18 10.27
CA ARG A 90 -2.27 -2.92 10.88
C ARG A 90 -1.41 -4.18 11.02
N ARG A 91 -1.96 -5.32 11.45
CA ARG A 91 -1.32 -6.64 11.59
C ARG A 91 0.04 -6.58 12.34
N ILE A 92 0.14 -5.73 13.37
CA ILE A 92 1.31 -5.67 14.25
C ILE A 92 1.33 -6.88 15.19
N PHE A 93 2.49 -7.16 15.79
CA PHE A 93 2.65 -8.15 16.85
C PHE A 93 2.40 -7.47 18.20
N PRO A 94 1.21 -7.63 18.85
CA PRO A 94 0.80 -6.80 19.98
C PRO A 94 1.62 -7.07 21.25
N ARG A 95 2.23 -8.25 21.39
CA ARG A 95 3.04 -8.64 22.53
C ARG A 95 4.52 -8.21 22.40
N MET A 96 4.96 -7.93 21.20
CA MET A 96 6.30 -7.42 20.89
C MET A 96 6.36 -5.91 21.11
N SER A 97 7.53 -5.40 21.46
CA SER A 97 7.82 -3.97 21.51
C SER A 97 7.76 -3.33 20.10
N VAL A 98 7.77 -2.00 20.04
CA VAL A 98 7.93 -1.26 18.78
C VAL A 98 9.21 -1.71 18.08
N TYR A 99 10.33 -1.77 18.80
CA TYR A 99 11.63 -2.18 18.26
C TYR A 99 11.58 -3.59 17.67
N GLU A 100 11.04 -4.56 18.41
CA GLU A 100 10.92 -5.96 17.93
C GLU A 100 10.00 -6.08 16.71
N ASN A 101 8.90 -5.32 16.67
CA ASN A 101 8.03 -5.27 15.49
C ASN A 101 8.78 -4.77 14.26
N LEU A 102 9.61 -3.73 14.39
CA LEU A 102 10.39 -3.18 13.29
C LEU A 102 11.44 -4.18 12.81
N ILE A 103 12.18 -4.84 13.72
CA ILE A 103 13.15 -5.90 13.37
C ILE A 103 12.51 -7.00 12.52
N MET A 104 11.27 -7.40 12.84
CA MET A 104 10.56 -8.41 12.03
C MET A 104 10.41 -8.00 10.56
N GLY A 105 10.34 -6.70 10.27
CA GLY A 105 10.30 -6.18 8.89
C GLY A 105 11.61 -6.35 8.14
N ALA A 106 12.74 -6.29 8.83
CA ALA A 106 14.08 -6.43 8.26
C ALA A 106 14.47 -7.87 7.90
N GLY A 107 13.61 -8.86 8.19
CA GLY A 107 13.92 -10.29 8.04
C GLY A 107 14.21 -10.76 6.61
N VAL A 108 13.92 -9.95 5.60
CA VAL A 108 14.17 -10.26 4.17
C VAL A 108 15.38 -9.51 3.60
N THR A 109 15.99 -8.61 4.38
CA THR A 109 17.11 -7.74 3.95
C THR A 109 18.42 -8.12 4.65
N ASP A 110 19.52 -7.68 4.08
CA ASP A 110 20.80 -7.64 4.77
C ASP A 110 20.71 -6.65 5.95
N GLN A 111 21.09 -7.11 7.14
CA GLN A 111 21.00 -6.34 8.37
C GLN A 111 22.17 -5.38 8.58
N THR A 112 23.10 -5.27 7.63
CA THR A 112 24.31 -4.42 7.72
C THR A 112 23.99 -2.96 8.02
N HIS A 113 22.81 -2.49 7.57
CA HIS A 113 22.37 -1.09 7.71
C HIS A 113 21.11 -0.94 8.59
N ILE A 114 20.85 -1.89 9.46
CA ILE A 114 19.61 -1.92 10.25
C ILE A 114 19.42 -0.66 11.10
N GLU A 115 20.49 -0.09 11.64
CA GLU A 115 20.43 1.14 12.45
C GLU A 115 20.04 2.36 11.60
N GLU A 116 20.49 2.42 10.32
CA GLU A 116 20.08 3.47 9.38
C GLU A 116 18.58 3.36 9.06
N ASP A 117 18.08 2.14 8.92
CA ASP A 117 16.65 1.89 8.68
C ASP A 117 15.81 2.30 9.89
N PHE A 118 16.27 2.00 11.10
CA PHE A 118 15.63 2.49 12.33
C PHE A 118 15.57 4.01 12.39
N GLU A 119 16.70 4.69 12.14
CA GLU A 119 16.73 6.16 12.16
C GLU A 119 15.81 6.77 11.10
N LYS A 120 15.69 6.16 9.91
CA LYS A 120 14.73 6.58 8.88
C LYS A 120 13.28 6.46 9.39
N VAL A 121 12.90 5.31 9.92
CA VAL A 121 11.57 5.07 10.45
C VAL A 121 11.27 6.02 11.61
N PHE A 122 12.22 6.24 12.50
CA PHE A 122 12.06 7.13 13.65
C PHE A 122 12.04 8.61 13.29
N THR A 123 12.74 9.00 12.22
CA THR A 123 12.64 10.35 11.65
C THR A 123 11.26 10.59 11.07
N LEU A 124 10.73 9.62 10.33
CA LEU A 124 9.40 9.68 9.73
C LEU A 124 8.28 9.64 10.79
N PHE A 125 8.47 8.83 11.83
CA PHE A 125 7.51 8.61 12.92
C PHE A 125 8.16 8.79 14.30
N PRO A 126 8.43 10.03 14.76
CA PRO A 126 9.14 10.29 16.02
C PRO A 126 8.50 9.65 17.25
N ARG A 127 7.15 9.51 17.23
CA ARG A 127 6.42 8.84 18.30
C ARG A 127 6.82 7.38 18.51
N LEU A 128 7.24 6.69 17.44
CA LEU A 128 7.73 5.32 17.57
C LEU A 128 9.11 5.27 18.29
N LYS A 129 9.96 6.29 18.08
CA LYS A 129 11.24 6.42 18.80
C LYS A 129 11.03 6.60 20.30
N GLU A 130 10.11 7.50 20.68
CA GLU A 130 9.75 7.76 22.10
C GLU A 130 9.21 6.50 22.81
N ARG A 131 8.62 5.59 22.06
CA ARG A 131 7.93 4.38 22.54
C ARG A 131 8.63 3.08 22.13
N ARG A 132 9.92 3.16 21.81
CA ARG A 132 10.73 2.07 21.26
C ARG A 132 10.54 0.73 22.00
N ASP A 133 10.54 0.79 23.33
CA ASP A 133 10.45 -0.41 24.19
C ASP A 133 9.02 -0.73 24.64
N GLN A 134 8.04 0.09 24.21
CA GLN A 134 6.63 -0.12 24.56
C GLN A 134 6.04 -1.24 23.70
N ARG A 135 5.15 -2.07 24.29
CA ARG A 135 4.44 -3.13 23.56
C ARG A 135 3.50 -2.55 22.52
N GLY A 136 3.56 -3.06 21.28
CA GLY A 136 2.75 -2.60 20.17
C GLY A 136 1.25 -2.58 20.44
N GLY A 137 0.75 -3.57 21.19
CA GLY A 137 -0.68 -3.65 21.54
C GLY A 137 -1.18 -2.55 22.48
N THR A 138 -0.29 -1.80 23.12
CA THR A 138 -0.63 -0.69 24.04
C THR A 138 -0.54 0.69 23.36
N LEU A 139 -0.14 0.73 22.11
CA LEU A 139 -0.10 1.94 21.29
C LEU A 139 -1.51 2.38 20.88
N SER A 140 -1.70 3.68 20.64
CA SER A 140 -2.90 4.20 19.98
C SER A 140 -3.06 3.62 18.57
N GLY A 141 -4.28 3.66 18.02
CA GLY A 141 -4.53 3.15 16.67
C GLY A 141 -3.66 3.80 15.59
N GLY A 142 -3.38 5.10 15.71
CA GLY A 142 -2.49 5.81 14.79
C GLY A 142 -1.03 5.38 14.93
N GLU A 143 -0.53 5.22 16.15
CA GLU A 143 0.83 4.73 16.39
C GLU A 143 1.02 3.29 15.90
N GLN A 144 -0.01 2.44 16.04
CA GLN A 144 0.00 1.09 15.48
C GLN A 144 0.06 1.10 13.94
N GLN A 145 -0.63 2.04 13.31
CA GLN A 145 -0.57 2.20 11.84
C GLN A 145 0.81 2.68 11.38
N MET A 146 1.38 3.67 12.09
CA MET A 146 2.77 4.12 11.85
C MET A 146 3.75 2.97 12.03
N LEU A 147 3.56 2.11 13.06
CA LEU A 147 4.37 0.93 13.28
C LEU A 147 4.24 -0.10 12.15
N ALA A 148 3.04 -0.33 11.62
CA ALA A 148 2.82 -1.24 10.50
C ALA A 148 3.51 -0.75 9.22
N ILE A 149 3.42 0.55 8.92
CA ILE A 149 4.14 1.17 7.80
C ILE A 149 5.65 1.13 8.03
N GLY A 150 6.12 1.52 9.22
CA GLY A 150 7.53 1.46 9.58
C GLY A 150 8.11 0.06 9.42
N ARG A 151 7.38 -0.97 9.86
CA ARG A 151 7.80 -2.37 9.68
C ARG A 151 7.93 -2.76 8.21
N ALA A 152 7.04 -2.28 7.33
CA ALA A 152 7.15 -2.53 5.89
C ALA A 152 8.37 -1.81 5.29
N LEU A 153 8.70 -0.60 5.77
CA LEU A 153 9.87 0.17 5.33
C LEU A 153 11.20 -0.50 5.73
N MET A 154 11.25 -1.22 6.85
CA MET A 154 12.46 -1.98 7.26
C MET A 154 12.86 -3.05 6.24
N ALA A 155 11.98 -3.45 5.33
CA ALA A 155 12.29 -4.34 4.21
C ALA A 155 13.03 -3.64 3.06
N ARG A 156 13.30 -2.33 3.12
CA ARG A 156 13.88 -1.49 2.04
C ARG A 156 13.19 -1.72 0.69
N PRO A 157 11.86 -1.55 0.61
CA PRO A 157 11.12 -1.86 -0.59
C PRO A 157 11.45 -0.90 -1.72
N LYS A 158 11.39 -1.41 -2.96
CA LYS A 158 11.29 -0.60 -4.19
C LYS A 158 9.84 -0.24 -4.49
N LEU A 159 8.90 -1.10 -4.05
CA LEU A 159 7.45 -0.90 -4.16
C LEU A 159 6.81 -1.14 -2.79
N LEU A 160 6.20 -0.11 -2.25
CA LEU A 160 5.44 -0.17 -1.00
C LEU A 160 3.94 -0.25 -1.32
N LEU A 161 3.30 -1.33 -0.85
CA LEU A 161 1.87 -1.55 -0.95
C LEU A 161 1.19 -1.13 0.36
N LEU A 162 0.25 -0.18 0.31
CA LEU A 162 -0.47 0.33 1.47
C LEU A 162 -1.97 0.06 1.33
N ASP A 163 -2.52 -0.77 2.21
CA ASP A 163 -3.92 -1.17 2.18
C ASP A 163 -4.71 -0.45 3.27
N GLU A 164 -5.52 0.52 2.86
CA GLU A 164 -6.38 1.39 3.69
C GLU A 164 -5.66 1.98 4.93
N PRO A 165 -4.51 2.66 4.74
CA PRO A 165 -3.71 3.16 5.86
C PRO A 165 -4.42 4.21 6.72
N SER A 166 -5.51 4.83 6.23
CA SER A 166 -6.27 5.85 6.97
C SER A 166 -7.46 5.30 7.75
N LEU A 167 -7.81 4.01 7.58
CA LEU A 167 -9.05 3.43 8.09
C LEU A 167 -9.15 3.51 9.62
N GLY A 168 -10.25 4.12 10.11
CA GLY A 168 -10.56 4.20 11.53
C GLY A 168 -9.61 5.10 12.34
N LEU A 169 -8.96 6.07 11.69
CA LEU A 169 -8.03 7.00 12.34
C LEU A 169 -8.61 8.41 12.43
N ALA A 170 -8.16 9.15 13.45
CA ALA A 170 -8.51 10.55 13.61
C ALA A 170 -7.93 11.42 12.46
N PRO A 171 -8.60 12.48 12.01
CA PRO A 171 -8.18 13.29 10.86
C PRO A 171 -6.73 13.80 10.93
N LEU A 172 -6.26 14.18 12.12
CA LEU A 172 -4.88 14.65 12.31
C LEU A 172 -3.87 13.53 12.04
N VAL A 173 -4.17 12.29 12.45
CA VAL A 173 -3.31 11.12 12.22
C VAL A 173 -3.32 10.72 10.75
N VAL A 174 -4.49 10.77 10.10
CA VAL A 174 -4.61 10.57 8.65
C VAL A 174 -3.69 11.52 7.92
N LYS A 175 -3.76 12.82 8.24
CA LYS A 175 -2.87 13.82 7.64
C LYS A 175 -1.39 13.48 7.84
N GLN A 176 -0.97 13.09 9.05
CA GLN A 176 0.42 12.71 9.35
C GLN A 176 0.88 11.52 8.50
N ILE A 177 0.04 10.51 8.32
CA ILE A 177 0.36 9.32 7.49
C ILE A 177 0.50 9.72 6.03
N PHE A 178 -0.41 10.52 5.48
CA PHE A 178 -0.32 10.96 4.08
C PHE A 178 0.86 11.89 3.84
N ASP A 179 1.20 12.76 4.80
CA ASP A 179 2.39 13.62 4.74
C ASP A 179 3.67 12.74 4.73
N ALA A 180 3.72 11.69 5.58
CA ALA A 180 4.83 10.74 5.61
C ALA A 180 4.98 9.96 4.29
N ILE A 181 3.88 9.48 3.70
CA ILE A 181 3.87 8.81 2.39
C ILE A 181 4.42 9.74 1.30
N LYS A 182 3.98 11.00 1.30
CA LYS A 182 4.47 12.02 0.36
C LYS A 182 5.95 12.29 0.52
N GLU A 183 6.41 12.39 1.77
CA GLU A 183 7.83 12.64 2.08
C GLU A 183 8.70 11.49 1.59
N LEU A 184 8.34 10.24 1.87
CA LEU A 184 9.05 9.04 1.39
C LEU A 184 9.19 9.01 -0.13
N ASN A 185 8.10 9.27 -0.84
CA ASN A 185 8.14 9.31 -2.30
C ASN A 185 9.05 10.44 -2.81
N LYS A 186 8.94 11.65 -2.22
CA LYS A 186 9.68 12.83 -2.68
C LYS A 186 11.18 12.74 -2.39
N THR A 187 11.56 12.23 -1.21
CA THR A 187 12.96 12.22 -0.76
C THR A 187 13.72 10.97 -1.18
N GLU A 188 13.06 9.82 -1.23
CA GLU A 188 13.69 8.54 -1.54
C GLU A 188 13.30 8.01 -2.93
N GLY A 189 12.37 8.65 -3.64
CA GLY A 189 11.84 8.15 -4.91
C GLY A 189 11.08 6.83 -4.77
N LEU A 190 10.59 6.50 -3.55
CA LEU A 190 9.91 5.25 -3.28
C LEU A 190 8.63 5.15 -4.10
N THR A 191 8.47 4.06 -4.85
CA THR A 191 7.25 3.76 -5.58
C THR A 191 6.18 3.27 -4.61
N ILE A 192 4.97 3.81 -4.70
CA ILE A 192 3.90 3.51 -3.75
C ILE A 192 2.63 3.14 -4.51
N PHE A 193 2.05 2.00 -4.17
CA PHE A 193 0.71 1.62 -4.60
C PHE A 193 -0.23 1.62 -3.39
N LEU A 194 -1.16 2.56 -3.39
CA LEU A 194 -2.05 2.88 -2.28
C LEU A 194 -3.48 2.45 -2.61
N VAL A 195 -4.09 1.69 -1.73
CA VAL A 195 -5.51 1.37 -1.77
C VAL A 195 -6.22 2.13 -0.68
N GLU A 196 -7.30 2.84 -1.01
CA GLU A 196 -8.06 3.64 -0.06
C GLU A 196 -9.57 3.65 -0.35
N GLN A 197 -10.34 3.76 0.73
CA GLN A 197 -11.76 4.11 0.64
C GLN A 197 -11.94 5.64 0.68
N ASN A 198 -11.10 6.34 1.44
CA ASN A 198 -11.09 7.82 1.49
C ASN A 198 -10.40 8.37 0.25
N ALA A 199 -11.17 8.48 -0.83
CA ALA A 199 -10.67 8.86 -2.15
C ALA A 199 -10.01 10.24 -2.18
N TYR A 200 -10.48 11.22 -1.36
CA TYR A 200 -9.97 12.59 -1.40
C TYR A 200 -8.47 12.65 -1.10
N HIS A 201 -8.04 12.09 0.03
CA HIS A 201 -6.64 12.11 0.43
C HIS A 201 -5.76 11.31 -0.53
N ALA A 202 -6.24 10.15 -0.96
CA ALA A 202 -5.53 9.29 -1.88
C ALA A 202 -5.30 9.95 -3.25
N LEU A 203 -6.36 10.47 -3.87
CA LEU A 203 -6.28 11.13 -5.18
C LEU A 203 -5.49 12.43 -5.16
N LYS A 204 -5.56 13.18 -4.04
CA LYS A 204 -4.78 14.41 -3.86
C LYS A 204 -3.26 14.16 -3.85
N LEU A 205 -2.87 12.99 -3.40
CA LEU A 205 -1.48 12.59 -3.31
C LEU A 205 -0.98 11.90 -4.58
N ALA A 206 -1.86 11.17 -5.28
CA ALA A 206 -1.50 10.27 -6.37
C ALA A 206 -1.17 10.99 -7.68
N ASP A 207 -0.12 10.50 -8.35
CA ASP A 207 0.18 10.85 -9.75
C ASP A 207 -0.88 10.24 -10.67
N LYS A 208 -1.29 9.00 -10.39
CA LYS A 208 -2.27 8.24 -11.16
C LYS A 208 -3.27 7.55 -10.24
N GLY A 209 -4.53 7.59 -10.61
CA GLY A 209 -5.62 6.94 -9.88
C GLY A 209 -6.43 5.99 -10.75
N HIS A 210 -6.97 4.96 -10.12
CA HIS A 210 -7.91 4.02 -10.73
C HIS A 210 -9.12 3.86 -9.84
N VAL A 211 -10.29 3.76 -10.44
CA VAL A 211 -11.55 3.46 -9.74
C VAL A 211 -11.91 2.02 -10.01
N VAL A 212 -12.06 1.23 -8.96
CA VAL A 212 -12.49 -0.17 -9.07
C VAL A 212 -13.93 -0.33 -8.59
N VAL A 213 -14.73 -1.02 -9.40
CA VAL A 213 -16.12 -1.37 -9.11
C VAL A 213 -16.33 -2.84 -9.44
N ASN A 214 -16.80 -3.62 -8.46
CA ASN A 214 -17.11 -5.04 -8.62
C ASN A 214 -15.98 -5.86 -9.29
N GLY A 215 -14.73 -5.58 -8.92
CA GLY A 215 -13.55 -6.31 -9.40
C GLY A 215 -13.00 -5.84 -10.74
N SER A 216 -13.55 -4.78 -11.35
CA SER A 216 -13.08 -4.22 -12.62
C SER A 216 -12.68 -2.75 -12.48
N ILE A 217 -11.64 -2.31 -13.17
CA ILE A 217 -11.30 -0.88 -13.28
C ILE A 217 -12.27 -0.23 -14.26
N THR A 218 -12.99 0.78 -13.76
CA THR A 218 -14.00 1.53 -14.55
C THR A 218 -13.52 2.88 -15.03
N MET A 219 -12.60 3.50 -14.29
CA MET A 219 -12.01 4.79 -14.64
C MET A 219 -10.53 4.83 -14.27
N SER A 220 -9.76 5.57 -15.05
CA SER A 220 -8.35 5.86 -14.80
C SER A 220 -8.04 7.30 -15.21
N GLY A 221 -7.06 7.91 -14.57
CA GLY A 221 -6.60 9.26 -14.85
C GLY A 221 -5.59 9.73 -13.82
N THR A 222 -5.13 10.97 -13.93
CA THR A 222 -4.36 11.60 -12.86
C THR A 222 -5.23 11.81 -11.62
N GLY A 223 -4.61 11.92 -10.44
CA GLY A 223 -5.38 12.20 -9.23
C GLY A 223 -6.23 13.48 -9.35
N THR A 224 -5.69 14.52 -9.96
CA THR A 224 -6.40 15.80 -10.21
C THR A 224 -7.59 15.63 -11.16
N GLU A 225 -7.42 14.88 -12.25
CA GLU A 225 -8.51 14.62 -13.22
C GLU A 225 -9.66 13.85 -12.56
N LEU A 226 -9.33 12.83 -11.75
CA LEU A 226 -10.35 12.04 -11.06
C LEU A 226 -11.08 12.84 -9.97
N LEU A 227 -10.37 13.72 -9.24
CA LEU A 227 -10.99 14.63 -8.26
C LEU A 227 -11.97 15.63 -8.90
N ALA A 228 -11.74 15.99 -10.16
CA ALA A 228 -12.62 16.91 -10.92
C ALA A 228 -13.86 16.22 -11.49
N LYS A 229 -13.90 14.89 -11.59
CA LYS A 229 -15.04 14.14 -12.13
C LYS A 229 -16.21 14.13 -11.16
N GLU A 230 -17.38 14.55 -11.63
CA GLU A 230 -18.61 14.61 -10.84
C GLU A 230 -19.01 13.23 -10.30
N GLU A 231 -18.87 12.17 -11.11
CA GLU A 231 -19.16 10.78 -10.73
C GLU A 231 -18.29 10.30 -9.57
N VAL A 232 -16.99 10.67 -9.55
CA VAL A 232 -16.07 10.33 -8.46
C VAL A 232 -16.42 11.13 -7.22
N ARG A 233 -16.76 12.42 -7.36
CA ARG A 233 -17.16 13.27 -6.26
C ARG A 233 -18.43 12.77 -5.58
N ALA A 234 -19.46 12.51 -6.33
CA ALA A 234 -20.73 12.01 -5.82
C ALA A 234 -20.59 10.65 -5.13
N ALA A 235 -19.80 9.71 -5.71
CA ALA A 235 -19.69 8.36 -5.18
C ALA A 235 -18.71 8.23 -3.98
N TYR A 236 -17.64 9.03 -3.92
CA TYR A 236 -16.52 8.80 -3.01
C TYR A 236 -16.07 10.02 -2.20
N LEU A 237 -16.55 11.25 -2.50
CA LEU A 237 -16.13 12.46 -1.81
C LEU A 237 -17.27 13.11 -1.03
N GLU A 238 -18.50 13.05 -1.50
CA GLU A 238 -19.66 13.72 -0.88
C GLU A 238 -20.41 12.82 0.11
N GLY A 239 -20.12 11.50 0.15
CA GLY A 239 -20.71 10.53 1.09
C GLY A 239 -20.06 10.44 2.47
N GLY A 240 -19.04 11.24 2.77
CA GLY A 240 -18.26 11.23 4.02
C GLY A 240 -18.70 12.21 5.10
N ALA A 241 -19.86 12.86 4.96
CA ALA A 241 -20.42 13.75 5.95
C ALA A 241 -21.62 13.10 6.68
N HIS A 242 -21.34 12.06 7.47
CA HIS A 242 -22.24 11.62 8.56
C HIS A 242 -21.40 11.14 9.74
#